data_e90f47a1abc6cf1eb66d739a953e2744
#
_entry.id   e90f47a1abc6cf1eb66d739a953e2744
#
_cell.length_a   1.000
_cell.length_b   1.000
_cell.length_c   1.000
_cell.angle_alpha   90.00
_cell.angle_beta   90.00
_cell.angle_gamma   90.00
#
_symmetry.space_group_name_H-M   'P 1'
#
loop_
_entity.id
_entity.type
_entity.pdbx_description
1 polymer ?
#
loop_
_entity_poly.entity_id
_entity_poly.type
_entity_poly.pdbx_seq_one_letter_code
_entity_poly.pdbx_strand_id
1 'polypeptide(L)'
;MSKTKNIEFRDPVVERVVDKFINRSNVGYAKYGSTLHDERTKGMKDLSKYLNDVQEELMDAILYIQAAKEELQEASSGSFNPGLPYYVTDVAG
;
A
#
# COMPACT_ATOMS: atom_id res chain seq x y z
N MET A 1 -9.58 -14.03 -19.22
CA MET A 1 -9.63 -15.43 -18.83
C MET A 1 -8.79 -15.67 -17.59
N SER A 2 -9.32 -16.41 -16.64
CA SER A 2 -8.60 -16.58 -15.38
C SER A 2 -7.83 -17.89 -15.36
N LYS A 3 -6.79 -17.91 -14.59
CA LYS A 3 -5.96 -19.09 -14.38
C LYS A 3 -5.86 -19.39 -12.90
N THR A 4 -5.72 -20.66 -12.59
CA THR A 4 -5.52 -21.11 -11.22
C THR A 4 -4.12 -21.67 -11.09
N LYS A 5 -3.45 -21.29 -10.01
CA LYS A 5 -2.13 -21.82 -9.68
C LYS A 5 -2.13 -22.24 -8.22
N ASN A 6 -1.45 -23.35 -7.94
CA ASN A 6 -1.22 -23.75 -6.55
C ASN A 6 0.10 -23.19 -6.11
N ILE A 7 0.09 -22.45 -5.02
CA ILE A 7 1.28 -21.78 -4.51
C ILE A 7 1.51 -22.23 -3.08
N GLU A 8 2.74 -22.62 -2.80
CA GLU A 8 3.13 -22.98 -1.44
C GLU A 8 3.78 -21.78 -0.78
N PHE A 9 3.29 -21.37 0.39
CA PHE A 9 3.80 -20.21 1.09
C PHE A 9 4.64 -20.64 2.27
N ARG A 10 5.90 -20.27 2.25
CA ARG A 10 6.78 -20.50 3.39
C ARG A 10 6.50 -19.50 4.50
N ASP A 11 6.12 -18.28 4.12
CA ASP A 11 5.96 -17.17 5.04
C ASP A 11 4.49 -16.76 5.12
N PRO A 12 3.84 -16.92 6.29
CA PRO A 12 2.43 -16.53 6.42
C PRO A 12 2.18 -15.03 6.20
N VAL A 13 3.18 -14.19 6.43
CA VAL A 13 3.03 -12.76 6.15
C VAL A 13 2.87 -12.53 4.66
N VAL A 14 3.67 -13.24 3.85
CA VAL A 14 3.56 -13.15 2.40
C VAL A 14 2.19 -13.64 1.94
N GLU A 15 1.73 -14.73 2.51
CA GLU A 15 0.41 -15.25 2.15
C GLU A 15 -0.67 -14.19 2.40
N ARG A 16 -0.63 -13.52 3.55
CA ARG A 16 -1.63 -12.51 3.87
C ARG A 16 -1.59 -11.33 2.92
N VAL A 17 -0.40 -10.94 2.48
CA VAL A 17 -0.26 -9.84 1.52
C VAL A 17 -0.79 -10.26 0.14
N VAL A 18 -0.49 -11.49 -0.28
CA VAL A 18 -0.99 -12.02 -1.55
C VAL A 18 -2.53 -12.07 -1.54
N ASP A 19 -3.13 -12.51 -0.42
CA ASP A 19 -4.58 -12.51 -0.30
C ASP A 19 -5.15 -11.10 -0.46
N LYS A 20 -4.48 -10.11 0.08
CA LYS A 20 -4.91 -8.72 -0.08
C LYS A 20 -4.82 -8.26 -1.53
N PHE A 21 -3.75 -8.65 -2.24
CA PHE A 21 -3.62 -8.34 -3.66
C PHE A 21 -4.77 -8.93 -4.47
N ILE A 22 -5.08 -10.20 -4.22
CA ILE A 22 -6.16 -10.88 -4.94
C ILE A 22 -7.49 -10.19 -4.67
N ASN A 23 -7.76 -9.90 -3.41
CA ASN A 23 -9.01 -9.24 -3.03
C ASN A 23 -9.12 -7.86 -3.67
N ARG A 24 -8.04 -7.10 -3.66
CA ARG A 24 -8.04 -5.77 -4.25
C ARG A 24 -8.28 -5.84 -5.76
N SER A 25 -7.68 -6.82 -6.43
CA SER A 25 -7.89 -7.01 -7.86
C SER A 25 -9.36 -7.32 -8.16
N ASN A 26 -9.96 -8.20 -7.37
CA ASN A 26 -11.36 -8.58 -7.57
C ASN A 26 -12.31 -7.42 -7.30
N VAL A 27 -12.04 -6.64 -6.26
CA VAL A 27 -12.85 -5.47 -5.95
C VAL A 27 -12.76 -4.45 -7.08
N GLY A 28 -11.56 -4.23 -7.61
CA GLY A 28 -11.37 -3.31 -8.72
C GLY A 28 -12.10 -3.77 -9.96
N TYR A 29 -12.04 -5.06 -10.27
CA TYR A 29 -12.74 -5.61 -11.42
C TYR A 29 -14.25 -5.46 -11.28
N ALA A 30 -14.78 -5.76 -10.08
CA ALA A 30 -16.21 -5.62 -9.83
C ALA A 30 -16.67 -4.17 -9.99
N LYS A 31 -15.79 -3.23 -9.62
CA LYS A 31 -16.14 -1.80 -9.65
C LYS A 31 -16.02 -1.20 -11.07
N TYR A 32 -14.98 -1.57 -11.80
CA TYR A 32 -14.67 -0.91 -13.07
C TYR A 32 -14.92 -1.78 -14.29
N GLY A 33 -15.11 -3.07 -14.13
CA GLY A 33 -15.43 -3.97 -15.23
C GLY A 33 -14.25 -4.31 -16.14
N SER A 34 -13.03 -3.96 -15.73
CA SER A 34 -11.85 -4.24 -16.54
C SER A 34 -10.67 -4.57 -15.65
N THR A 35 -9.69 -5.27 -16.21
CA THR A 35 -8.46 -5.58 -15.52
C THR A 35 -7.36 -4.60 -15.91
N LEU A 36 -6.28 -4.60 -15.15
CA LEU A 36 -5.13 -3.80 -15.50
C LEU A 36 -4.55 -4.19 -16.85
N HIS A 37 -4.60 -5.49 -17.15
CA HIS A 37 -4.18 -5.99 -18.45
C HIS A 37 -5.04 -5.39 -19.56
N ASP A 38 -6.36 -5.33 -19.37
CA ASP A 38 -7.28 -4.72 -20.33
C ASP A 38 -6.96 -3.25 -20.55
N GLU A 39 -6.75 -2.51 -19.45
CA GLU A 39 -6.40 -1.10 -19.52
C GLU A 39 -5.17 -0.88 -20.39
N ARG A 40 -4.14 -1.67 -20.12
CA ARG A 40 -2.87 -1.53 -20.81
C ARG A 40 -2.96 -1.90 -22.29
N THR A 41 -3.59 -3.03 -22.58
CA THR A 41 -3.63 -3.54 -23.95
C THR A 41 -4.57 -2.77 -24.85
N LYS A 42 -5.58 -2.14 -24.26
CA LYS A 42 -6.54 -1.34 -25.03
C LYS A 42 -6.17 0.14 -25.08
N GLY A 43 -5.03 0.50 -24.50
CA GLY A 43 -4.57 1.88 -24.54
C GLY A 43 -5.42 2.85 -23.75
N MET A 44 -6.11 2.36 -22.71
CA MET A 44 -7.00 3.18 -21.91
C MET A 44 -6.23 4.14 -21.00
N LYS A 45 -4.97 3.87 -20.76
CA LYS A 45 -4.11 4.70 -19.92
C LYS A 45 -2.69 4.63 -20.45
N ASP A 46 -2.04 5.75 -20.64
CA ASP A 46 -0.68 5.77 -21.18
C ASP A 46 0.36 5.68 -20.04
N LEU A 47 1.62 5.57 -20.44
CA LEU A 47 2.71 5.37 -19.49
C LEU A 47 2.83 6.53 -18.51
N SER A 48 2.68 7.75 -18.99
CA SER A 48 2.84 8.90 -18.10
C SER A 48 1.75 8.93 -17.03
N LYS A 49 0.55 8.48 -17.35
CA LYS A 49 -0.53 8.40 -16.36
C LYS A 49 -0.24 7.32 -15.32
N TYR A 50 0.30 6.17 -15.75
CA TYR A 50 0.67 5.14 -14.79
C TYR A 50 1.74 5.65 -13.83
N LEU A 51 2.75 6.34 -14.36
CA LEU A 51 3.82 6.87 -13.53
C LEU A 51 3.30 7.92 -12.54
N ASN A 52 2.41 8.78 -13.00
CA ASN A 52 1.83 9.80 -12.14
C ASN A 52 0.99 9.16 -11.03
N ASP A 53 0.20 8.16 -11.38
CA ASP A 53 -0.63 7.47 -10.39
C ASP A 53 0.23 6.77 -9.34
N VAL A 54 1.34 6.14 -9.76
CA VAL A 54 2.25 5.50 -8.82
C VAL A 54 2.85 6.53 -7.87
N GLN A 55 3.25 7.67 -8.41
CA GLN A 55 3.82 8.72 -7.57
C GLN A 55 2.83 9.18 -6.51
N GLU A 56 1.58 9.39 -6.91
CA GLU A 56 0.55 9.81 -5.98
C GLU A 56 0.32 8.76 -4.89
N GLU A 57 0.30 7.48 -5.27
CA GLU A 57 0.11 6.41 -4.29
C GLU A 57 1.28 6.31 -3.32
N LEU A 58 2.50 6.53 -3.81
CA LEU A 58 3.65 6.53 -2.93
C LEU A 58 3.62 7.70 -1.96
N MET A 59 3.17 8.86 -2.42
CA MET A 59 3.01 10.01 -1.54
C MET A 59 1.99 9.73 -0.45
N ASP A 60 0.86 9.13 -0.82
CA ASP A 60 -0.15 8.75 0.16
C ASP A 60 0.40 7.73 1.16
N ALA A 61 1.19 6.77 0.68
CA ALA A 61 1.80 5.78 1.56
C ALA A 61 2.71 6.44 2.60
N ILE A 62 3.47 7.43 2.18
CA ILE A 62 4.34 8.17 3.10
C ILE A 62 3.51 8.91 4.15
N LEU A 63 2.42 9.52 3.74
CA LEU A 63 1.54 10.23 4.68
C LEU A 63 0.92 9.26 5.69
N TYR A 64 0.50 8.09 5.24
CA TYR A 64 -0.05 7.08 6.15
C TYR A 64 1.00 6.59 7.13
N ILE A 65 2.23 6.41 6.66
CA ILE A 65 3.32 6.01 7.56
C ILE A 65 3.56 7.09 8.61
N GLN A 66 3.55 8.35 8.20
CA GLN A 66 3.77 9.44 9.13
C GLN A 66 2.65 9.49 10.18
N ALA A 67 1.40 9.36 9.72
CA ALA A 67 0.27 9.36 10.64
C ALA A 67 0.36 8.20 11.63
N ALA A 68 0.75 7.02 11.16
CA ALA A 68 0.89 5.85 12.01
C ALA A 68 2.01 6.05 13.04
N LYS A 69 3.12 6.66 12.63
CA LYS A 69 4.22 6.93 13.54
C LYS A 69 3.82 7.92 14.62
N GLU A 70 3.06 8.93 14.24
CA GLU A 70 2.58 9.92 15.20
C GLU A 70 1.59 9.28 16.17
N GLU A 71 0.71 8.44 15.67
CA GLU A 71 -0.22 7.71 16.52
C GLU A 71 0.52 6.82 17.51
N LEU A 72 1.55 6.15 17.06
CA LEU A 72 2.37 5.30 17.91
C LEU A 72 3.09 6.13 18.97
N GLN A 73 3.62 7.28 18.61
CA GLN A 73 4.31 8.16 19.55
C GLN A 73 3.35 8.69 20.61
N GLU A 74 2.16 9.08 20.21
CA GLU A 74 1.16 9.55 21.16
C GLU A 74 0.74 8.46 22.12
N ALA A 75 0.58 7.25 21.62
CA ALA A 75 0.26 6.11 22.48
C ALA A 75 1.39 5.83 23.47
N SER A 76 2.63 6.04 23.03
CA SER A 76 3.80 5.84 23.90
C SER A 76 4.01 7.00 24.85
N SER A 77 3.66 8.22 24.43
CA SER A 77 3.91 9.40 25.25
C SER A 77 2.96 9.54 26.41
N GLY A 78 1.91 8.74 26.44
CA GLY A 78 1.09 8.63 27.63
C GLY A 78 1.93 8.12 28.80
N SER A 79 2.97 7.36 28.52
CA SER A 79 4.00 7.05 29.48
C SER A 79 5.29 7.66 28.94
N PHE A 80 6.04 8.26 29.82
CA PHE A 80 7.27 8.92 29.42
C PHE A 80 8.21 7.98 28.68
N ASN A 81 8.72 8.42 27.54
CA ASN A 81 9.62 7.60 26.74
C ASN A 81 10.80 8.45 26.26
N PRO A 82 11.90 8.47 26.99
CA PRO A 82 13.02 9.31 26.64
C PRO A 82 13.75 8.86 25.38
N GLY A 83 13.47 7.67 24.89
CA GLY A 83 14.13 7.15 23.72
C GLY A 83 13.56 7.67 22.43
N LEU A 84 12.52 8.49 22.50
CA LEU A 84 11.89 8.90 21.28
C LEU A 84 12.27 10.31 20.90
N PRO A 85 12.98 10.82 20.82
CA PRO A 85 13.16 12.17 20.37
C PRO A 85 13.34 12.41 18.93
N TYR A 86 13.15 11.73 19.31
CA TYR A 86 13.46 11.83 18.47
C TYR A 86 13.21 12.20 17.78
N TYR A 87 12.74 12.08 17.79
CA TYR A 87 12.53 12.18 17.12
C TYR A 87 12.16 12.98 16.88
N VAL A 88 11.69 13.23 17.31
CA VAL A 88 11.49 13.97 17.09
C VAL A 88 11.67 14.63 16.65
N THR A 89 11.58 14.69 16.72
CA THR A 89 12.01 15.27 16.25
C THR A 89 12.31 15.56 15.51
N ASP A 90 12.23 15.44 15.40
CA ASP A 90 12.78 15.59 14.67
C ASP A 90 12.63 15.90 13.99
N VAL A 91 12.19 15.96 13.94
CA VAL A 91 12.20 16.11 13.29
C VAL A 91 11.93 16.45 12.76
N ALA A 92 11.59 16.64 12.73
CA ALA A 92 11.49 16.85 12.23
C ALA A 92 11.27 16.68 11.76
N GLY A 93 10.85 16.54 11.70
CA GLY A 93 10.89 16.46 11.30
C GLY A 93 10.78 16.25 10.98
#